data_8c30ed47d5109d10633b89b5220dc5d8
#
_entry.id   8c30ed47d5109d10633b89b5220dc5d8
#
_cell.length_a   1.000
_cell.length_b   1.000
_cell.length_c   1.000
_cell.angle_alpha   90.00
_cell.angle_beta   90.00
_cell.angle_gamma   90.00
#
_symmetry.space_group_name_H-M   'P 1'
#
loop_
_entity.id
_entity.type
_entity.pdbx_description
1 polymer ?
#
loop_
_entity_poly.entity_id
_entity_poly.type
_entity_poly.pdbx_seq_one_letter_code
_entity_poly.pdbx_strand_id
1 'polypeptide(L)'
;SEVKKAERLTLRVSIENSSYKNTWNIWVYPATLTIEKEEIVATDKLTETQKALAAGKTVLFNPPYQLCAGLQGKFVPVFWSPVHFPKQAGTMGLLLDPTHKAFAHFPTEGHTNWQWWSLTTQSRTLVIDSIYQHITPLVECVDNFANNRRLATLFETNCLNGKLIVCSMDLLNHQDTFPEKKQLLYSL
;
A
#
# COMPACT_ATOMS: atom_id res chain seq x y z
N SER A 1 23.43 -8.38 14.07
CA SER A 1 23.22 -6.95 14.27
C SER A 1 21.72 -6.66 14.16
N GLU A 2 21.21 -5.89 15.09
CA GLU A 2 19.79 -5.49 15.10
C GLU A 2 19.55 -4.42 14.05
N VAL A 3 18.49 -4.58 13.26
CA VAL A 3 18.04 -3.58 12.27
C VAL A 3 17.37 -2.45 13.03
N LYS A 4 17.87 -1.23 12.91
CA LYS A 4 17.35 -0.05 13.62
C LYS A 4 16.35 0.77 12.80
N LYS A 5 16.38 0.67 11.49
CA LYS A 5 15.45 1.36 10.56
C LYS A 5 15.14 0.44 9.37
N ALA A 6 14.02 0.70 8.71
CA ALA A 6 13.68 -0.01 7.50
C ALA A 6 14.72 0.28 6.40
N GLU A 7 15.22 -0.76 5.76
CA GLU A 7 16.26 -0.63 4.72
C GLU A 7 15.98 -1.60 3.57
N ARG A 8 16.33 -1.14 2.36
CA ARG A 8 16.41 -1.99 1.18
C ARG A 8 17.85 -2.51 1.05
N LEU A 9 18.01 -3.81 1.01
CA LEU A 9 19.27 -4.49 0.78
C LEU A 9 19.27 -5.17 -0.59
N THR A 10 20.44 -5.41 -1.15
CA THR A 10 20.62 -6.17 -2.39
C THR A 10 21.29 -7.51 -2.08
N LEU A 11 20.54 -8.60 -2.28
CA LEU A 11 21.10 -9.94 -2.29
C LEU A 11 21.75 -10.18 -3.64
N ARG A 12 23.05 -10.54 -3.62
CA ARG A 12 23.79 -10.92 -4.83
C ARG A 12 24.19 -12.39 -4.72
N VAL A 13 23.91 -13.14 -5.76
CA VAL A 13 24.38 -14.53 -5.91
C VAL A 13 25.21 -14.60 -7.18
N SER A 14 26.39 -15.22 -7.11
CA SER A 14 27.30 -15.40 -8.24
C SER A 14 27.86 -16.82 -8.25
N ILE A 15 28.19 -17.33 -9.43
CA ILE A 15 28.90 -18.58 -9.61
C ILE A 15 30.41 -18.25 -9.59
N GLU A 16 31.14 -18.92 -8.70
CA GLU A 16 32.58 -18.73 -8.57
C GLU A 16 33.30 -19.00 -9.91
N ASN A 17 34.32 -18.22 -10.18
CA ASN A 17 35.11 -18.27 -11.44
C ASN A 17 34.30 -18.08 -12.72
N SER A 18 33.17 -17.36 -12.66
CA SER A 18 32.35 -17.03 -13.82
C SER A 18 31.85 -15.58 -13.79
N SER A 19 31.35 -15.10 -14.92
CA SER A 19 30.67 -13.80 -15.02
C SER A 19 29.19 -13.86 -14.63
N TYR A 20 28.66 -15.04 -14.33
CA TYR A 20 27.25 -15.22 -14.01
C TYR A 20 26.93 -14.74 -12.60
N LYS A 21 26.01 -13.78 -12.53
CA LYS A 21 25.50 -13.23 -11.28
C LYS A 21 24.04 -12.85 -11.42
N ASN A 22 23.32 -12.90 -10.31
CA ASN A 22 21.98 -12.35 -10.21
C ASN A 22 21.84 -11.52 -8.93
N THR A 23 20.91 -10.59 -8.91
CA THR A 23 20.66 -9.71 -7.76
C THR A 23 19.17 -9.57 -7.52
N TRP A 24 18.79 -9.49 -6.24
CA TRP A 24 17.41 -9.24 -5.82
C TRP A 24 17.41 -8.20 -4.71
N ASN A 25 16.43 -7.30 -4.75
CA ASN A 25 16.17 -6.41 -3.64
C ASN A 25 15.34 -7.15 -2.58
N ILE A 26 15.73 -6.99 -1.33
CA ILE A 26 15.01 -7.46 -0.16
C ILE A 26 14.86 -6.30 0.81
N TRP A 27 13.83 -6.34 1.64
CA TRP A 27 13.58 -5.30 2.64
C TRP A 27 13.67 -5.91 4.02
N VAL A 28 14.29 -5.16 4.91
CA VAL A 28 14.46 -5.53 6.32
C VAL A 28 13.88 -4.43 7.19
N TYR A 29 13.21 -4.82 8.26
CA TYR A 29 12.50 -3.92 9.14
C TYR A 29 12.95 -4.11 10.60
N PRO A 30 12.86 -3.07 11.44
CA PRO A 30 13.07 -3.21 12.88
C PRO A 30 12.08 -4.21 13.48
N ALA A 31 12.56 -5.05 14.37
CA ALA A 31 11.69 -5.95 15.13
C ALA A 31 10.71 -5.19 16.03
N THR A 32 11.16 -4.04 16.57
CA THR A 32 10.37 -3.16 17.41
C THR A 32 10.30 -1.78 16.79
N LEU A 33 9.09 -1.25 16.67
CA LEU A 33 8.82 0.12 16.29
C LEU A 33 8.21 0.85 17.48
N THR A 34 8.84 1.95 17.87
CA THR A 34 8.30 2.83 18.91
C THR A 34 7.48 3.91 18.20
N ILE A 35 6.17 3.88 18.36
CA ILE A 35 5.28 4.94 17.88
C ILE A 35 5.36 6.07 18.90
N GLU A 36 6.02 7.18 18.54
CA GLU A 36 6.03 8.37 19.34
C GLU A 36 4.72 9.12 19.15
N LYS A 37 3.87 9.10 20.16
CA LYS A 37 2.59 9.81 20.29
C LYS A 37 1.62 9.73 19.11
N GLU A 38 0.49 9.19 19.42
CA GLU A 38 -0.69 9.04 18.58
C GLU A 38 -1.33 10.39 18.21
N GLU A 39 -0.84 11.04 17.18
CA GLU A 39 -1.58 12.13 16.53
C GLU A 39 -2.63 11.61 15.55
N ILE A 40 -2.52 10.33 15.14
CA ILE A 40 -3.38 9.69 14.13
C ILE A 40 -4.26 8.62 14.79
N VAL A 41 -5.56 8.73 14.58
CA VAL A 41 -6.52 7.69 14.98
C VAL A 41 -6.60 6.64 13.87
N ALA A 42 -6.09 5.43 14.13
CA ALA A 42 -6.20 4.30 13.20
C ALA A 42 -7.40 3.43 13.59
N THR A 43 -8.33 3.21 12.66
CA THR A 43 -9.55 2.43 12.91
C THR A 43 -10.09 1.78 11.62
N ASP A 44 -10.79 0.67 11.78
CA ASP A 44 -11.56 -0.01 10.73
C ASP A 44 -13.06 0.32 10.77
N LYS A 45 -13.47 1.19 11.73
CA LYS A 45 -14.88 1.53 11.97
C LYS A 45 -15.24 2.89 11.41
N LEU A 46 -16.22 2.94 10.52
CA LEU A 46 -16.70 4.19 9.92
C LEU A 46 -17.23 5.18 10.96
N THR A 47 -17.92 4.71 12.00
CA THR A 47 -18.47 5.57 13.05
C THR A 47 -17.37 6.26 13.88
N GLU A 48 -16.30 5.57 14.19
CA GLU A 48 -15.13 6.13 14.87
C GLU A 48 -14.40 7.13 13.97
N THR A 49 -14.25 6.79 12.69
CA THR A 49 -13.69 7.68 11.66
C THR A 49 -14.45 9.00 11.62
N GLN A 50 -15.78 8.97 11.47
CA GLN A 50 -16.63 10.17 11.41
C GLN A 50 -16.50 11.02 12.68
N LYS A 51 -16.56 10.39 13.86
CA LYS A 51 -16.42 11.07 15.15
C LYS A 51 -15.08 11.77 15.29
N ALA A 52 -13.99 11.09 14.95
CA ALA A 52 -12.64 11.64 15.06
C ALA A 52 -12.40 12.78 14.06
N LEU A 53 -12.87 12.64 12.81
CA LEU A 53 -12.81 13.71 11.80
C LEU A 53 -13.64 14.94 12.18
N ALA A 54 -14.81 14.76 12.76
CA ALA A 54 -15.63 15.86 13.26
C ALA A 54 -14.93 16.63 14.41
N ALA A 55 -14.10 15.92 15.20
CA ALA A 55 -13.27 16.49 16.26
C ALA A 55 -11.94 17.10 15.73
N GLY A 56 -11.74 17.21 14.41
CA GLY A 56 -10.56 17.81 13.81
C GLY A 56 -9.30 16.93 13.81
N LYS A 57 -9.43 15.63 14.08
CA LYS A 57 -8.27 14.72 14.12
C LYS A 57 -7.85 14.23 12.74
N THR A 58 -6.59 13.80 12.64
CA THR A 58 -6.13 12.98 11.51
C THR A 58 -6.54 11.54 11.75
N VAL A 59 -7.15 10.92 10.76
CA VAL A 59 -7.67 9.55 10.85
C VAL A 59 -7.12 8.70 9.72
N LEU A 60 -6.56 7.56 10.07
CA LEU A 60 -6.30 6.46 9.14
C LEU A 60 -7.49 5.50 9.20
N PHE A 61 -8.33 5.55 8.19
CA PHE A 61 -9.42 4.59 8.00
C PHE A 61 -8.93 3.40 7.20
N ASN A 62 -8.95 2.23 7.80
CA ASN A 62 -8.56 0.97 7.21
C ASN A 62 -9.80 0.07 7.04
N PRO A 63 -10.63 0.29 6.00
CA PRO A 63 -11.89 -0.42 5.83
C PRO A 63 -11.66 -1.93 5.69
N PRO A 64 -12.53 -2.76 6.29
CA PRO A 64 -12.50 -4.21 6.08
C PRO A 64 -12.66 -4.56 4.59
N TYR A 65 -12.03 -5.65 4.17
CA TYR A 65 -12.03 -6.12 2.78
C TYR A 65 -13.43 -6.14 2.14
N GLN A 66 -14.46 -6.51 2.92
CA GLN A 66 -15.84 -6.64 2.45
C GLN A 66 -16.50 -5.28 2.10
N LEU A 67 -16.02 -4.19 2.68
CA LEU A 67 -16.51 -2.84 2.39
C LEU A 67 -15.84 -2.23 1.15
N CYS A 68 -14.75 -2.81 0.67
CA CYS A 68 -14.05 -2.33 -0.52
C CYS A 68 -14.64 -2.96 -1.78
N ALA A 69 -15.33 -2.17 -2.60
CA ALA A 69 -16.02 -2.65 -3.80
C ALA A 69 -15.12 -2.80 -5.03
N GLY A 70 -13.86 -2.39 -4.95
CA GLY A 70 -12.92 -2.42 -6.07
C GLY A 70 -12.38 -3.80 -6.39
N LEU A 71 -11.44 -3.85 -7.31
CA LEU A 71 -10.77 -5.07 -7.71
C LEU A 71 -9.77 -5.56 -6.65
N GLN A 72 -9.54 -6.85 -6.59
CA GLN A 72 -8.45 -7.39 -5.79
C GLN A 72 -7.11 -6.84 -6.32
N GLY A 73 -6.32 -6.26 -5.42
CA GLY A 73 -5.00 -5.73 -5.75
C GLY A 73 -4.03 -6.87 -6.04
N LYS A 74 -3.59 -6.98 -7.30
CA LYS A 74 -2.58 -7.95 -7.73
C LYS A 74 -1.69 -7.32 -8.78
N PHE A 75 -0.40 -7.56 -8.68
CA PHE A 75 0.56 -7.19 -9.72
C PHE A 75 1.17 -8.47 -10.33
N VAL A 76 0.36 -9.14 -11.11
CA VAL A 76 0.77 -10.34 -11.85
C VAL A 76 0.80 -10.00 -13.33
N PRO A 77 1.65 -10.68 -14.11
CA PRO A 77 1.66 -10.50 -15.56
C PRO A 77 0.29 -10.77 -16.17
N VAL A 78 -0.15 -9.89 -17.06
CA VAL A 78 -1.35 -10.14 -17.88
C VAL A 78 -0.89 -10.88 -19.13
N PHE A 79 -1.24 -12.14 -19.24
CA PHE A 79 -0.79 -12.98 -20.34
C PHE A 79 -1.44 -12.65 -21.68
N TRP A 80 -2.72 -12.23 -21.65
CA TRP A 80 -3.51 -11.95 -22.85
C TRP A 80 -4.54 -10.87 -22.60
N SER A 81 -5.34 -10.56 -23.61
CA SER A 81 -6.41 -9.57 -23.47
C SER A 81 -7.45 -9.98 -22.42
N PRO A 82 -7.80 -9.11 -21.47
CA PRO A 82 -8.90 -9.36 -20.52
C PRO A 82 -10.26 -9.56 -21.19
N VAL A 83 -10.43 -9.09 -22.43
CA VAL A 83 -11.65 -9.30 -23.23
C VAL A 83 -11.81 -10.77 -23.59
N HIS A 84 -10.73 -11.44 -23.97
CA HIS A 84 -10.73 -12.86 -24.31
C HIS A 84 -10.59 -13.76 -23.07
N PHE A 85 -9.95 -13.27 -22.02
CA PHE A 85 -9.68 -14.00 -20.78
C PHE A 85 -10.16 -13.20 -19.56
N PRO A 86 -11.48 -13.10 -19.34
CA PRO A 86 -12.05 -12.20 -18.32
C PRO A 86 -11.71 -12.58 -16.87
N LYS A 87 -11.11 -13.75 -16.63
CA LYS A 87 -10.72 -14.21 -15.29
C LYS A 87 -9.27 -13.84 -14.92
N GLN A 88 -8.59 -13.05 -15.73
CA GLN A 88 -7.24 -12.58 -15.42
C GLN A 88 -7.24 -11.58 -14.27
N ALA A 89 -6.05 -11.34 -13.71
CA ALA A 89 -5.85 -10.38 -12.65
C ALA A 89 -6.41 -8.99 -13.01
N GLY A 90 -7.04 -8.35 -12.03
CA GLY A 90 -7.69 -7.05 -12.23
C GLY A 90 -6.72 -5.89 -12.37
N THR A 91 -5.52 -5.95 -11.76
CA THR A 91 -4.54 -4.86 -11.75
C THR A 91 -3.20 -5.30 -12.30
N MET A 92 -2.46 -4.35 -12.90
CA MET A 92 -1.16 -4.59 -13.53
C MET A 92 0.02 -4.15 -12.67
N GLY A 93 -0.16 -3.27 -11.71
CA GLY A 93 0.91 -2.76 -10.87
C GLY A 93 0.51 -1.56 -10.03
N LEU A 94 1.49 -1.00 -9.34
CA LEU A 94 1.34 0.18 -8.51
C LEU A 94 2.14 1.35 -9.06
N LEU A 95 1.63 2.56 -8.83
CA LEU A 95 2.32 3.82 -9.05
C LEU A 95 2.24 4.65 -7.78
N LEU A 96 3.38 5.20 -7.36
CA LEU A 96 3.48 6.06 -6.19
C LEU A 96 4.67 7.01 -6.30
N ASP A 97 4.65 8.08 -5.53
CA ASP A 97 5.79 8.95 -5.35
C ASP A 97 6.60 8.50 -4.13
N PRO A 98 7.78 7.88 -4.30
CA PRO A 98 8.57 7.37 -3.18
C PRO A 98 9.15 8.49 -2.31
N THR A 99 9.11 9.76 -2.77
CA THR A 99 9.60 10.93 -2.01
C THR A 99 8.52 11.52 -1.11
N HIS A 100 7.27 11.06 -1.23
CA HIS A 100 6.17 11.54 -0.41
C HIS A 100 6.41 11.20 1.07
N LYS A 101 6.09 12.15 1.97
CA LYS A 101 6.31 12.01 3.42
C LYS A 101 5.70 10.75 4.06
N ALA A 102 4.59 10.25 3.51
CA ALA A 102 3.97 9.02 3.95
C ALA A 102 4.89 7.79 3.82
N PHE A 103 5.95 7.85 3.02
CA PHE A 103 6.93 6.77 2.84
C PHE A 103 8.30 7.08 3.46
N ALA A 104 8.40 8.10 4.31
CA ALA A 104 9.67 8.50 4.93
C ALA A 104 10.34 7.35 5.72
N HIS A 105 9.54 6.47 6.30
CA HIS A 105 10.00 5.29 7.03
C HIS A 105 9.69 3.97 6.32
N PHE A 106 9.24 4.02 5.05
CA PHE A 106 8.92 2.85 4.23
C PHE A 106 9.69 2.92 2.91
N PRO A 107 10.95 2.47 2.87
CA PRO A 107 11.79 2.59 1.68
C PRO A 107 11.20 1.83 0.51
N THR A 108 10.76 2.56 -0.51
CA THR A 108 10.08 2.01 -1.68
C THR A 108 10.58 2.66 -2.96
N GLU A 109 10.25 2.07 -4.10
CA GLU A 109 10.42 2.68 -5.43
C GLU A 109 9.09 3.28 -5.90
N GLY A 110 9.11 4.02 -7.00
CA GLY A 110 7.90 4.61 -7.61
C GLY A 110 6.95 3.61 -8.27
N HIS A 111 7.23 2.34 -8.14
CA HIS A 111 6.51 1.23 -8.78
C HIS A 111 6.46 0.01 -7.84
N THR A 112 5.74 -1.03 -8.29
CA THR A 112 5.62 -2.32 -7.62
C THR A 112 6.98 -2.95 -7.33
N ASN A 113 7.15 -3.43 -6.08
CA ASN A 113 8.24 -4.31 -5.67
C ASN A 113 7.71 -5.37 -4.69
N TRP A 114 8.56 -6.30 -4.26
CA TRP A 114 8.12 -7.46 -3.47
C TRP A 114 7.50 -7.13 -2.11
N GLN A 115 7.87 -6.02 -1.46
CA GLN A 115 7.27 -5.64 -0.18
C GLN A 115 5.77 -5.29 -0.30
N TRP A 116 5.30 -4.91 -1.51
CA TRP A 116 3.90 -4.60 -1.76
C TRP A 116 3.03 -5.85 -1.95
N TRP A 117 3.64 -7.03 -2.12
CA TRP A 117 2.90 -8.25 -2.42
C TRP A 117 1.88 -8.62 -1.34
N SER A 118 2.31 -8.72 -0.08
CA SER A 118 1.44 -9.06 1.04
C SER A 118 0.43 -7.96 1.37
N LEU A 119 0.80 -6.70 1.10
CA LEU A 119 -0.09 -5.55 1.29
C LEU A 119 -1.27 -5.57 0.30
N THR A 120 -1.04 -5.96 -0.93
CA THR A 120 -2.02 -5.83 -2.02
C THR A 120 -2.81 -7.11 -2.28
N THR A 121 -2.21 -8.29 -2.15
CA THR A 121 -2.88 -9.56 -2.52
C THR A 121 -4.09 -9.88 -1.66
N GLN A 122 -4.16 -9.35 -0.45
CA GLN A 122 -5.30 -9.51 0.47
C GLN A 122 -6.17 -8.26 0.53
N SER A 123 -5.99 -7.31 -0.37
CA SER A 123 -6.73 -6.06 -0.43
C SER A 123 -7.62 -5.98 -1.67
N ARG A 124 -8.54 -5.03 -1.65
CA ARG A 124 -9.26 -4.56 -2.83
C ARG A 124 -8.90 -3.12 -3.10
N THR A 125 -8.69 -2.81 -4.37
CA THR A 125 -8.55 -1.42 -4.80
C THR A 125 -9.87 -0.68 -4.63
N LEU A 126 -9.79 0.62 -4.48
CA LEU A 126 -10.94 1.53 -4.50
C LEU A 126 -11.03 2.15 -5.89
N VAL A 127 -12.24 2.17 -6.46
CA VAL A 127 -12.52 2.89 -7.70
C VAL A 127 -12.73 4.36 -7.34
N ILE A 128 -11.84 5.24 -7.80
CA ILE A 128 -11.75 6.63 -7.37
C ILE A 128 -12.13 7.63 -8.48
N ASP A 129 -12.67 7.16 -9.61
CA ASP A 129 -13.00 8.01 -10.76
C ASP A 129 -13.86 9.23 -10.36
N SER A 130 -14.89 9.01 -9.56
CA SER A 130 -15.82 10.07 -9.15
C SER A 130 -15.30 11.06 -8.12
N ILE A 131 -14.24 10.68 -7.39
CA ILE A 131 -13.68 11.49 -6.30
C ILE A 131 -12.23 11.93 -6.55
N TYR A 132 -11.64 11.54 -7.68
CA TYR A 132 -10.24 11.76 -7.99
C TYR A 132 -9.76 13.19 -7.84
N GLN A 133 -10.61 14.16 -8.21
CA GLN A 133 -10.27 15.59 -8.11
C GLN A 133 -10.28 16.14 -6.67
N HIS A 134 -10.80 15.38 -5.71
CA HIS A 134 -10.96 15.78 -4.31
C HIS A 134 -10.03 15.02 -3.36
N ILE A 135 -9.18 14.16 -3.89
CA ILE A 135 -8.26 13.33 -3.10
C ILE A 135 -6.84 13.45 -3.65
N THR A 136 -5.86 13.09 -2.81
CA THR A 136 -4.48 12.90 -3.24
C THR A 136 -4.16 11.40 -3.19
N PRO A 137 -4.10 10.70 -4.34
CA PRO A 137 -3.67 9.31 -4.36
C PRO A 137 -2.20 9.21 -3.92
N LEU A 138 -1.92 8.32 -2.97
CA LEU A 138 -0.56 8.01 -2.51
C LEU A 138 -0.06 6.71 -3.12
N VAL A 139 -0.97 5.73 -3.32
CA VAL A 139 -0.70 4.49 -4.05
C VAL A 139 -1.83 4.28 -5.04
N GLU A 140 -1.57 4.54 -6.29
CA GLU A 140 -2.46 4.23 -7.41
C GLU A 140 -2.21 2.81 -7.91
N CYS A 141 -3.26 2.18 -8.45
CA CYS A 141 -3.17 0.87 -9.08
C CYS A 141 -3.47 1.01 -10.56
N VAL A 142 -2.58 0.49 -11.38
CA VAL A 142 -2.78 0.46 -12.84
C VAL A 142 -3.81 -0.61 -13.18
N ASP A 143 -4.95 -0.18 -13.71
CA ASP A 143 -5.99 -1.10 -14.17
C ASP A 143 -5.60 -1.75 -15.50
N ASN A 144 -6.35 -2.76 -15.91
CA ASN A 144 -6.19 -3.33 -17.25
C ASN A 144 -6.69 -2.34 -18.32
N PHE A 145 -6.13 -2.45 -19.52
CA PHE A 145 -6.41 -1.54 -20.61
C PHE A 145 -7.87 -1.57 -21.12
N ALA A 146 -8.62 -2.63 -20.82
CA ALA A 146 -10.01 -2.75 -21.24
C ALA A 146 -10.96 -1.90 -20.38
N ASN A 147 -10.64 -1.70 -19.11
CA ASN A 147 -11.45 -0.91 -18.16
C ASN A 147 -10.88 0.48 -17.91
N ASN A 148 -9.56 0.56 -17.73
CA ASN A 148 -8.80 1.81 -17.55
C ASN A 148 -9.42 2.76 -16.51
N ARG A 149 -9.89 2.20 -15.37
CA ARG A 149 -10.43 2.97 -14.24
C ARG A 149 -9.31 3.58 -13.42
N ARG A 150 -9.60 4.66 -12.74
CA ARG A 150 -8.70 5.19 -11.69
C ARG A 150 -8.89 4.39 -10.42
N LEU A 151 -7.83 3.70 -10.03
CA LEU A 151 -7.81 2.81 -8.87
C LEU A 151 -6.76 3.28 -7.86
N ALA A 152 -7.08 3.20 -6.58
CA ALA A 152 -6.12 3.45 -5.50
C ALA A 152 -6.28 2.42 -4.37
N THR A 153 -5.22 2.17 -3.62
CA THR A 153 -5.25 1.44 -2.35
C THR A 153 -4.95 2.35 -1.16
N LEU A 154 -4.35 3.51 -1.41
CA LEU A 154 -4.03 4.50 -0.39
C LEU A 154 -4.20 5.90 -0.97
N PHE A 155 -4.96 6.74 -0.27
CA PHE A 155 -5.12 8.16 -0.61
C PHE A 155 -5.37 9.00 0.63
N GLU A 156 -5.18 10.31 0.51
CA GLU A 156 -5.52 11.27 1.55
C GLU A 156 -6.45 12.38 1.03
N THR A 157 -7.23 12.95 1.92
CA THR A 157 -8.10 14.09 1.66
C THR A 157 -8.45 14.82 2.95
N ASN A 158 -8.91 16.04 2.83
CA ASN A 158 -9.56 16.74 3.94
C ASN A 158 -11.06 16.34 3.97
N CYS A 159 -11.55 15.99 5.15
CA CYS A 159 -12.91 15.54 5.34
C CYS A 159 -13.44 16.05 6.68
N LEU A 160 -14.66 16.65 6.68
CA LEU A 160 -15.19 17.34 7.86
C LEU A 160 -14.20 18.40 8.37
N ASN A 161 -13.82 18.32 9.65
CA ASN A 161 -12.86 19.24 10.26
C ASN A 161 -11.44 18.66 10.36
N GLY A 162 -11.22 17.45 9.85
CA GLY A 162 -9.97 16.71 9.98
C GLY A 162 -9.38 16.26 8.65
N LYS A 163 -8.28 15.51 8.77
CA LYS A 163 -7.60 14.87 7.65
C LYS A 163 -7.91 13.38 7.63
N LEU A 164 -8.38 12.88 6.49
CA LEU A 164 -8.67 11.48 6.27
C LEU A 164 -7.60 10.85 5.39
N ILE A 165 -7.02 9.75 5.86
CA ILE A 165 -6.19 8.83 5.10
C ILE A 165 -7.01 7.55 4.96
N VAL A 166 -7.24 7.08 3.74
CA VAL A 166 -7.92 5.80 3.48
C VAL A 166 -6.91 4.81 2.93
N CYS A 167 -6.78 3.67 3.61
CA CYS A 167 -5.94 2.58 3.17
C CYS A 167 -6.78 1.30 3.06
N SER A 168 -6.97 0.77 1.86
CA SER A 168 -7.70 -0.47 1.65
C SER A 168 -6.83 -1.72 1.79
N MET A 169 -5.51 -1.56 1.96
CA MET A 169 -4.61 -2.63 2.36
C MET A 169 -4.83 -2.93 3.85
N ASP A 170 -4.96 -4.22 4.20
CA ASP A 170 -5.19 -4.62 5.59
C ASP A 170 -3.95 -4.38 6.46
N LEU A 171 -3.82 -3.16 7.02
CA LEU A 171 -2.66 -2.76 7.82
C LEU A 171 -2.80 -3.11 9.32
N LEU A 172 -4.03 -3.28 9.82
CA LEU A 172 -4.28 -3.44 11.25
C LEU A 172 -4.21 -4.89 11.72
N ASN A 173 -4.29 -5.86 10.78
CA ASN A 173 -4.27 -7.28 11.11
C ASN A 173 -3.02 -7.98 10.57
N HIS A 174 -2.64 -9.09 11.23
CA HIS A 174 -1.53 -9.97 10.80
C HIS A 174 -0.16 -9.28 10.68
N GLN A 175 0.10 -8.25 11.49
CA GLN A 175 1.35 -7.49 11.46
C GLN A 175 2.58 -8.33 11.88
N ASP A 176 2.40 -9.33 12.74
CA ASP A 176 3.48 -10.23 13.17
C ASP A 176 3.93 -11.17 12.03
N THR A 177 3.01 -11.52 11.13
CA THR A 177 3.30 -12.37 9.96
C THR A 177 3.85 -11.55 8.80
N PHE A 178 3.42 -10.30 8.66
CA PHE A 178 3.74 -9.40 7.57
C PHE A 178 4.31 -8.09 8.11
N PRO A 179 5.61 -8.04 8.43
CA PRO A 179 6.24 -6.87 9.07
C PRO A 179 6.18 -5.61 8.23
N GLU A 180 6.04 -5.71 6.91
CA GLU A 180 5.82 -4.57 6.01
C GLU A 180 4.50 -3.84 6.30
N LYS A 181 3.46 -4.53 6.79
CA LYS A 181 2.19 -3.89 7.21
C LYS A 181 2.43 -2.96 8.40
N LYS A 182 3.14 -3.47 9.41
CA LYS A 182 3.50 -2.69 10.59
C LYS A 182 4.40 -1.50 10.23
N GLN A 183 5.35 -1.72 9.33
CA GLN A 183 6.27 -0.67 8.88
C GLN A 183 5.55 0.42 8.07
N LEU A 184 4.63 0.05 7.17
CA LEU A 184 3.85 1.03 6.43
C LEU A 184 2.92 1.82 7.36
N LEU A 185 2.24 1.15 8.28
CA LEU A 185 1.40 1.81 9.30
C LEU A 185 2.21 2.82 10.13
N TYR A 186 3.43 2.46 10.52
CA TYR A 186 4.35 3.35 11.23
C TYR A 186 4.77 4.57 10.39
N SER A 187 4.87 4.41 9.07
CA SER A 187 5.30 5.47 8.16
C SER A 187 4.20 6.48 7.82
N LEU A 188 2.92 6.05 7.86
CA LEU A 188 1.74 6.89 7.57
C LEU A 188 1.43 7.85 8.69
#